data_d607e2ce114a373b54e5d83871e75ea0
#
_entry.id   d607e2ce114a373b54e5d83871e75ea0
#
_cell.length_a   1.000
_cell.length_b   1.000
_cell.length_c   1.000
_cell.angle_alpha   90.00
_cell.angle_beta   90.00
_cell.angle_gamma   90.00
#
_symmetry.space_group_name_H-M   'P 1'
#
loop_
_entity.id
_entity.type
_entity.pdbx_description
1 polymer ?
#
loop_
_entity_poly.entity_id
_entity_poly.type
_entity_poly.pdbx_seq_one_letter_code
_entity_poly.pdbx_strand_id
1 'polypeptide(L)'
;MGLDISLVTTQRSFRAGSYGGFGYFRETLAEAMGMRLNDMVGFGGTIEWIGDEPFYYLLDHSDCDGELYEVEELYNDFVKHKDKALSHAEEYGYTNFEDKYTTWLDVLKEAVETDGFLIFH
;
A
#
# COMPACT_ATOMS: atom_id res chain seq x y z
N MET A 1 8.13 -16.85 4.69
CA MET A 1 7.03 -16.64 3.74
C MET A 1 6.86 -15.15 3.53
N GLY A 2 6.56 -14.75 2.32
CA GLY A 2 6.43 -13.34 2.00
C GLY A 2 5.30 -13.10 1.02
N LEU A 3 4.99 -11.81 0.82
CA LEU A 3 3.96 -11.37 -0.09
C LEU A 3 4.58 -10.90 -1.40
N ASP A 4 4.15 -11.48 -2.50
CA ASP A 4 4.53 -11.04 -3.85
C ASP A 4 3.37 -10.30 -4.49
N ILE A 5 3.70 -9.24 -5.22
CA ILE A 5 2.74 -8.44 -5.97
C ILE A 5 3.07 -8.57 -7.44
N SER A 6 2.10 -8.95 -8.26
CA SER A 6 2.30 -9.13 -9.70
C SER A 6 1.36 -8.24 -10.49
N LEU A 7 1.89 -7.57 -11.50
CA LEU A 7 1.09 -6.81 -12.46
C LEU A 7 0.71 -7.73 -13.62
N VAL A 8 -0.57 -7.91 -13.84
CA VAL A 8 -1.12 -8.91 -14.75
C VAL A 8 -0.71 -8.63 -16.21
N THR A 9 -0.73 -7.38 -16.63
CA THR A 9 -0.52 -7.00 -18.03
C THR A 9 0.92 -7.18 -18.51
N THR A 10 1.92 -7.02 -17.63
CA THR A 10 3.33 -7.08 -17.99
C THR A 10 4.06 -8.24 -17.33
N GLN A 11 3.39 -8.95 -16.43
CA GLN A 11 3.96 -10.00 -15.59
C GLN A 11 5.09 -9.52 -14.67
N ARG A 12 5.25 -8.20 -14.52
CA ARG A 12 6.18 -7.63 -13.56
C ARG A 12 5.75 -8.01 -12.15
N SER A 13 6.70 -8.44 -11.32
CA SER A 13 6.38 -8.75 -9.94
C SER A 13 7.47 -8.23 -9.01
N PHE A 14 7.11 -7.99 -7.75
CA PHE A 14 8.05 -7.59 -6.73
C PHE A 14 7.63 -8.16 -5.38
N ARG A 15 8.60 -8.28 -4.48
CA ARG A 15 8.35 -8.74 -3.11
C ARG A 15 7.97 -7.53 -2.25
N ALA A 16 6.73 -7.51 -1.77
CA ALA A 16 6.27 -6.45 -0.86
C ALA A 16 6.89 -6.59 0.54
N GLY A 17 7.43 -7.76 0.85
CA GLY A 17 8.07 -8.06 2.12
C GLY A 17 7.44 -9.28 2.77
N SER A 18 7.86 -9.60 3.99
CA SER A 18 7.15 -10.58 4.80
C SER A 18 5.74 -10.05 5.08
N TYR A 19 4.82 -10.93 5.51
CA TYR A 19 3.49 -10.46 5.89
C TYR A 19 3.56 -9.40 6.99
N GLY A 20 4.43 -9.58 7.98
CA GLY A 20 4.65 -8.59 9.02
C GLY A 20 5.26 -7.30 8.47
N GLY A 21 6.19 -7.41 7.54
CA GLY A 21 6.80 -6.24 6.89
C GLY A 21 5.81 -5.45 6.05
N PHE A 22 4.94 -6.13 5.33
CA PHE A 22 3.88 -5.46 4.57
C PHE A 22 2.88 -4.79 5.51
N GLY A 23 2.52 -5.46 6.62
CA GLY A 23 1.67 -4.87 7.65
C GLY A 23 2.27 -3.59 8.24
N TYR A 24 3.58 -3.62 8.52
CA TYR A 24 4.29 -2.45 9.03
C TYR A 24 4.28 -1.31 7.99
N PHE A 25 4.45 -1.64 6.72
CA PHE A 25 4.40 -0.65 5.64
C PHE A 25 3.03 0.04 5.61
N ARG A 26 1.95 -0.73 5.66
CA ARG A 26 0.59 -0.18 5.68
C ARG A 26 0.32 0.64 6.94
N GLU A 27 0.78 0.16 8.09
CA GLU A 27 0.65 0.89 9.35
C GLU A 27 1.35 2.25 9.26
N THR A 28 2.54 2.30 8.67
CA THR A 28 3.28 3.55 8.49
C THR A 28 2.53 4.51 7.56
N LEU A 29 1.95 4.01 6.46
CA LEU A 29 1.13 4.82 5.58
C LEU A 29 -0.08 5.40 6.32
N ALA A 30 -0.77 4.58 7.11
CA ALA A 30 -1.93 5.02 7.87
C ALA A 30 -1.56 6.11 8.88
N GLU A 31 -0.48 5.91 9.63
CA GLU A 31 -0.02 6.88 10.62
C GLU A 31 0.39 8.21 9.98
N ALA A 32 1.03 8.14 8.81
CA ALA A 32 1.39 9.35 8.07
C ALA A 32 0.17 10.19 7.70
N MET A 33 -0.97 9.54 7.51
CA MET A 33 -2.24 10.19 7.17
C MET A 33 -3.10 10.49 8.41
N GLY A 34 -2.57 10.28 9.62
CA GLY A 34 -3.29 10.56 10.85
C GLY A 34 -4.24 9.47 11.29
N MET A 35 -4.10 8.26 10.74
CA MET A 35 -4.94 7.12 11.11
C MET A 35 -4.12 6.09 11.89
N ARG A 36 -4.83 5.23 12.62
CA ARG A 36 -4.22 4.10 13.29
C ARG A 36 -4.87 2.82 12.79
N LEU A 37 -4.09 2.01 12.09
CA LEU A 37 -4.61 0.81 11.44
C LEU A 37 -5.27 -0.15 12.44
N ASN A 38 -4.68 -0.29 13.64
CA ASN A 38 -5.21 -1.18 14.68
C ASN A 38 -6.57 -0.75 15.21
N ASP A 39 -6.98 0.50 14.96
CA ASP A 39 -8.30 0.99 15.39
C ASP A 39 -9.39 0.68 14.36
N MET A 40 -9.01 0.22 13.18
CA MET A 40 -9.93 0.02 12.07
C MET A 40 -10.49 -1.41 12.03
N VAL A 41 -11.71 -1.54 11.53
CA VAL A 41 -12.32 -2.84 11.30
C VAL A 41 -11.46 -3.66 10.34
N GLY A 42 -11.23 -4.92 10.65
CA GLY A 42 -10.33 -5.80 9.91
C GLY A 42 -8.95 -5.93 10.54
N PHE A 43 -8.61 -5.02 11.47
CA PHE A 43 -7.31 -5.01 12.16
C PHE A 43 -7.48 -5.07 13.68
N GLY A 44 -8.63 -5.52 14.14
CA GLY A 44 -8.90 -5.67 15.58
C GLY A 44 -9.60 -4.48 16.21
N GLY A 45 -9.85 -3.41 15.45
CA GLY A 45 -10.53 -2.22 15.94
C GLY A 45 -12.00 -2.17 15.57
N THR A 46 -12.62 -1.03 15.85
CA THR A 46 -14.06 -0.84 15.67
C THR A 46 -14.42 0.33 14.75
N ILE A 47 -13.43 1.11 14.31
CA ILE A 47 -13.68 2.26 13.42
C ILE A 47 -13.91 1.73 12.01
N GLU A 48 -15.05 2.08 11.42
CA GLU A 48 -15.38 1.63 10.08
C GLU A 48 -14.71 2.47 9.00
N TRP A 49 -14.37 1.82 7.90
CA TRP A 49 -13.85 2.49 6.72
C TRP A 49 -14.95 3.28 6.04
N ILE A 50 -14.65 4.51 5.62
CA ILE A 50 -15.59 5.33 4.86
C ILE A 50 -15.28 5.39 3.37
N GLY A 51 -14.13 4.85 2.95
CA GLY A 51 -13.75 4.77 1.54
C GLY A 51 -13.03 5.99 0.99
N ASP A 52 -13.00 7.08 1.72
CA ASP A 52 -12.36 8.32 1.29
C ASP A 52 -10.98 8.53 1.91
N GLU A 53 -10.53 7.59 2.75
CA GLU A 53 -9.24 7.68 3.40
C GLU A 53 -8.11 7.58 2.37
N PRO A 54 -7.02 8.37 2.54
CA PRO A 54 -5.83 8.19 1.69
C PRO A 54 -5.32 6.75 1.77
N PHE A 55 -4.93 6.20 0.62
CA PHE A 55 -4.45 4.82 0.49
C PHE A 55 -5.50 3.76 0.84
N TYR A 56 -6.78 4.10 0.84
CA TYR A 56 -7.86 3.20 1.27
C TYR A 56 -7.76 1.81 0.65
N TYR A 57 -7.56 1.72 -0.66
CA TYR A 57 -7.59 0.44 -1.35
C TYR A 57 -6.44 -0.48 -0.97
N LEU A 58 -5.33 0.08 -0.48
CA LEU A 58 -4.23 -0.73 0.03
C LEU A 58 -4.42 -1.04 1.51
N LEU A 59 -4.86 -0.07 2.28
CA LEU A 59 -5.02 -0.22 3.73
C LEU A 59 -6.14 -1.20 4.07
N ASP A 60 -7.24 -1.17 3.33
CA ASP A 60 -8.37 -2.06 3.54
C ASP A 60 -8.07 -3.50 3.08
N HIS A 61 -6.97 -3.72 2.37
CA HIS A 61 -6.58 -5.03 1.84
C HIS A 61 -5.87 -5.85 2.93
N SER A 62 -6.64 -6.33 3.91
CA SER A 62 -6.09 -6.92 5.14
C SER A 62 -5.63 -8.37 5.03
N ASP A 63 -6.12 -9.13 4.06
CA ASP A 63 -5.86 -10.58 3.94
C ASP A 63 -4.61 -10.94 3.15
N CYS A 64 -3.91 -9.97 2.58
CA CYS A 64 -2.66 -10.19 1.85
C CYS A 64 -2.79 -11.17 0.68
N ASP A 65 -3.99 -11.26 0.09
CA ASP A 65 -4.22 -12.06 -1.12
C ASP A 65 -5.29 -11.40 -1.98
N GLY A 66 -5.55 -11.97 -3.16
CA GLY A 66 -6.59 -11.49 -4.06
C GLY A 66 -6.09 -10.44 -5.05
N GLU A 67 -7.03 -9.73 -5.64
CA GLU A 67 -6.75 -8.75 -6.70
C GLU A 67 -7.03 -7.33 -6.23
N LEU A 68 -6.26 -6.38 -6.78
CA LEU A 68 -6.47 -4.95 -6.55
C LEU A 68 -6.68 -4.29 -7.91
N TYR A 69 -7.91 -3.83 -8.15
CA TYR A 69 -8.32 -3.24 -9.44
C TYR A 69 -8.24 -1.72 -9.43
N GLU A 70 -8.31 -1.08 -8.28
CA GLU A 70 -8.37 0.37 -8.12
C GLU A 70 -6.97 1.00 -8.16
N VAL A 71 -6.21 0.62 -9.19
CA VAL A 71 -4.80 1.03 -9.33
C VAL A 71 -4.64 2.53 -9.59
N GLU A 72 -5.58 3.12 -10.34
CA GLU A 72 -5.51 4.56 -10.63
C GLU A 72 -5.72 5.39 -9.36
N GLU A 73 -6.73 5.06 -8.57
CA GLU A 73 -7.02 5.74 -7.31
C GLU A 73 -5.85 5.63 -6.36
N LEU A 74 -5.29 4.43 -6.22
CA LEU A 74 -4.17 4.20 -5.34
C LEU A 74 -2.90 4.90 -5.86
N TYR A 75 -2.67 4.89 -7.16
CA TYR A 75 -1.56 5.60 -7.77
C TYR A 75 -1.63 7.10 -7.45
N ASN A 76 -2.81 7.70 -7.59
CA ASN A 76 -3.00 9.11 -7.28
C ASN A 76 -2.69 9.41 -5.83
N ASP A 77 -3.08 8.53 -4.90
CA ASP A 77 -2.75 8.68 -3.49
C ASP A 77 -1.24 8.61 -3.25
N PHE A 78 -0.55 7.69 -3.91
CA PHE A 78 0.90 7.56 -3.78
C PHE A 78 1.63 8.81 -4.32
N VAL A 79 1.15 9.40 -5.41
CA VAL A 79 1.72 10.64 -5.94
C VAL A 79 1.45 11.80 -4.99
N LYS A 80 0.21 11.94 -4.55
CA LYS A 80 -0.23 13.09 -3.76
C LYS A 80 0.44 13.16 -2.38
N HIS A 81 0.59 12.01 -1.73
CA HIS A 81 1.03 11.95 -0.33
C HIS A 81 2.47 11.49 -0.16
N LYS A 82 3.24 11.46 -1.23
CA LYS A 82 4.61 10.95 -1.20
C LYS A 82 5.49 11.63 -0.16
N ASP A 83 5.54 12.96 -0.18
CA ASP A 83 6.43 13.70 0.72
C ASP A 83 6.04 13.48 2.17
N LYS A 84 4.76 13.49 2.47
CA LYS A 84 4.27 13.30 3.83
C LYS A 84 4.57 11.90 4.35
N ALA A 85 4.38 10.89 3.51
CA ALA A 85 4.65 9.50 3.89
C ALA A 85 6.16 9.28 4.12
N LEU A 86 7.00 9.79 3.23
CA LEU A 86 8.45 9.63 3.36
C LEU A 86 8.99 10.39 4.58
N SER A 87 8.48 11.59 4.85
CA SER A 87 8.89 12.36 6.02
C SER A 87 8.52 11.64 7.33
N HIS A 88 7.34 11.07 7.38
CA HIS A 88 6.89 10.32 8.56
C HIS A 88 7.77 9.09 8.80
N ALA A 89 8.05 8.34 7.75
CA ALA A 89 8.88 7.14 7.86
C ALA A 89 10.31 7.48 8.29
N GLU A 90 10.86 8.56 7.77
CA GLU A 90 12.20 9.03 8.17
C GLU A 90 12.24 9.42 9.64
N GLU A 91 11.23 10.13 10.11
CA GLU A 91 11.13 10.56 11.52
C GLU A 91 11.11 9.36 12.46
N TYR A 92 10.47 8.27 12.08
CA TYR A 92 10.36 7.07 12.92
C TYR A 92 11.42 6.01 12.60
N GLY A 93 12.39 6.32 11.71
CA GLY A 93 13.53 5.46 11.46
C GLY A 93 13.26 4.21 10.61
N TYR A 94 12.27 4.26 9.75
CA TYR A 94 11.97 3.14 8.84
C TYR A 94 12.93 3.20 7.64
N THR A 95 14.00 2.39 7.69
CA THR A 95 15.15 2.53 6.78
C THR A 95 14.88 2.17 5.33
N ASN A 96 13.99 1.24 5.03
CA ASN A 96 13.73 0.78 3.65
C ASN A 96 12.42 1.30 3.07
N PHE A 97 11.80 2.27 3.74
CA PHE A 97 10.47 2.73 3.35
C PHE A 97 10.47 3.40 1.98
N GLU A 98 11.45 4.24 1.71
CA GLU A 98 11.52 4.96 0.44
C GLU A 98 11.62 4.01 -0.75
N ASP A 99 12.46 2.99 -0.64
CA ASP A 99 12.61 1.98 -1.71
C ASP A 99 11.29 1.24 -1.94
N LYS A 100 10.62 0.84 -0.87
CA LYS A 100 9.33 0.16 -0.97
C LYS A 100 8.26 1.06 -1.57
N TYR A 101 8.20 2.31 -1.11
CA TYR A 101 7.24 3.28 -1.60
C TYR A 101 7.44 3.55 -3.09
N THR A 102 8.69 3.75 -3.51
CA THR A 102 9.02 4.00 -4.91
C THR A 102 8.69 2.81 -5.80
N THR A 103 8.94 1.58 -5.31
CA THR A 103 8.59 0.37 -6.06
C THR A 103 7.07 0.26 -6.26
N TRP A 104 6.30 0.50 -5.22
CA TRP A 104 4.84 0.54 -5.33
C TRP A 104 4.38 1.59 -6.34
N LEU A 105 4.96 2.79 -6.25
CA LEU A 105 4.61 3.89 -7.15
C LEU A 105 4.89 3.53 -8.60
N ASP A 106 6.05 2.93 -8.89
CA ASP A 106 6.43 2.54 -10.25
C ASP A 106 5.51 1.46 -10.80
N VAL A 107 5.19 0.45 -10.00
CA VAL A 107 4.30 -0.64 -10.43
C VAL A 107 2.87 -0.13 -10.64
N LEU A 108 2.39 0.73 -9.77
CA LEU A 108 1.06 1.33 -9.93
C LEU A 108 1.00 2.20 -11.19
N LYS A 109 2.05 2.97 -11.46
CA LYS A 109 2.14 3.76 -12.68
C LYS A 109 2.05 2.88 -13.92
N GLU A 110 2.80 1.79 -13.95
CA GLU A 110 2.78 0.84 -15.06
C GLU A 110 1.39 0.19 -15.20
N ALA A 111 0.75 -0.13 -14.08
CA ALA A 111 -0.61 -0.69 -14.11
C ALA A 111 -1.62 0.29 -14.74
N VAL A 112 -1.53 1.56 -14.38
CA VAL A 112 -2.39 2.60 -14.97
C VAL A 112 -2.10 2.74 -16.46
N GLU A 113 -0.84 2.79 -16.85
CA GLU A 113 -0.43 2.96 -18.25
C GLU A 113 -0.82 1.78 -19.14
N THR A 114 -0.91 0.58 -18.59
CA THR A 114 -1.24 -0.64 -19.33
C THR A 114 -2.67 -1.12 -19.11
N ASP A 115 -3.47 -0.36 -18.36
CA ASP A 115 -4.85 -0.70 -18.00
C ASP A 115 -4.93 -2.07 -17.32
N GLY A 116 -3.99 -2.34 -16.42
CA GLY A 116 -3.87 -3.62 -15.71
C GLY A 116 -4.34 -3.54 -14.26
N PHE A 117 -4.17 -4.65 -13.56
CA PHE A 117 -4.45 -4.72 -12.12
C PHE A 117 -3.39 -5.57 -11.45
N LEU A 118 -3.38 -5.53 -10.11
CA LEU A 118 -2.38 -6.23 -9.31
C LEU A 118 -2.97 -7.48 -8.67
N ILE A 119 -2.13 -8.52 -8.54
CA ILE A 119 -2.47 -9.74 -7.80
C ILE A 119 -1.53 -9.87 -6.63
N PHE A 120 -2.10 -10.15 -5.45
CA PHE A 120 -1.37 -10.39 -4.21
C PHE A 120 -1.23 -11.89 -4.03
N HIS A 121 -0.03 -12.38 -3.88
CA HIS A 121 0.26 -13.80 -3.71
C HIS A 121 1.58 -14.04 -2.99
#